data_78247f356050b64be97d42dedc5ddf5a
#
_entry.id   78247f356050b64be97d42dedc5ddf5a
#
_cell.length_a   1.000
_cell.length_b   1.000
_cell.length_c   1.000
_cell.angle_alpha   90.00
_cell.angle_beta   90.00
_cell.angle_gamma   90.00
#
_symmetry.space_group_name_H-M   'P 1'
#
loop_
_entity.id
_entity.type
_entity.pdbx_description
1 polymer ?
#
loop_
_entity_poly.entity_id
_entity_poly.type
_entity_poly.pdbx_seq_one_letter_code
_entity_poly.pdbx_strand_id
1 'polypeptide(L)'
;MHANSLCVTPIIILFLDIKIPTVYTVHIQLNRMKGEILLMIKLSNSSDKPIYEQITEQLKQAILCGTLLPGTALPSIRVLAKELKISVMTTKRAYSDLEHDGFIETVAGKGSFVAQRNQDFLKEALVRQVEDHLIKAAGLARTAGMSHDELLELMKLLLEDEEK
;
A
#
# COMPACT_ATOMS: atom_id res chain seq x y z
N MET A 1 -9.58 -15.76 20.07
CA MET A 1 -9.92 -15.95 18.64
C MET A 1 -10.70 -14.73 18.18
N HIS A 2 -10.06 -13.64 17.87
CA HIS A 2 -10.68 -12.50 17.16
C HIS A 2 -9.70 -12.02 16.11
N ALA A 3 -10.08 -12.24 14.86
CA ALA A 3 -9.35 -11.77 13.69
C ALA A 3 -9.48 -10.25 13.61
N ASN A 4 -8.32 -9.57 13.51
CA ASN A 4 -8.23 -8.13 13.28
C ASN A 4 -8.92 -7.74 11.97
N SER A 5 -10.08 -7.11 12.10
CA SER A 5 -10.92 -6.58 11.03
C SER A 5 -10.67 -5.08 10.81
N LEU A 6 -9.41 -4.65 10.65
CA LEU A 6 -9.09 -3.22 10.56
C LEU A 6 -8.52 -2.74 9.21
N CYS A 7 -8.52 -3.59 8.18
CA CYS A 7 -8.12 -3.17 6.83
C CYS A 7 -9.27 -3.23 5.80
N VAL A 8 -10.52 -3.32 6.24
CA VAL A 8 -11.68 -3.42 5.34
C VAL A 8 -12.67 -2.31 5.67
N THR A 9 -12.26 -1.06 5.55
CA THR A 9 -13.23 -0.03 5.22
C THR A 9 -13.20 0.17 3.71
N PRO A 10 -14.21 -0.32 2.96
CA PRO A 10 -14.46 0.22 1.65
C PRO A 10 -14.83 1.68 1.90
N ILE A 11 -13.97 2.61 1.50
CA ILE A 11 -14.35 4.00 1.34
C ILE A 11 -15.50 3.98 0.33
N ILE A 12 -16.72 4.01 0.84
CA ILE A 12 -17.90 4.35 0.06
C ILE A 12 -17.69 5.80 -0.33
N ILE A 13 -17.05 6.02 -1.46
CA ILE A 13 -17.00 7.32 -2.10
C ILE A 13 -18.43 7.59 -2.56
N LEU A 14 -19.13 8.38 -1.75
CA LEU A 14 -20.36 9.02 -2.15
C LEU A 14 -20.08 9.80 -3.45
N PHE A 15 -20.76 9.42 -4.52
CA PHE A 15 -20.73 10.09 -5.80
C PHE A 15 -21.19 11.55 -5.62
N LEU A 16 -20.26 12.46 -5.50
CA LEU A 16 -20.46 13.88 -5.81
C LEU A 16 -19.71 14.13 -7.12
N ASP A 17 -20.41 14.66 -8.10
CA ASP A 17 -19.97 15.01 -9.45
C ASP A 17 -18.73 15.92 -9.45
N ILE A 18 -17.57 15.35 -9.23
CA ILE A 18 -16.28 15.99 -9.51
C ILE A 18 -15.71 15.28 -10.73
N LYS A 19 -15.54 15.99 -11.83
CA LYS A 19 -14.78 15.55 -13.01
C LYS A 19 -13.37 15.16 -12.57
N ILE A 20 -13.18 13.89 -12.21
CA ILE A 20 -11.87 13.34 -11.88
C ILE A 20 -11.14 13.06 -13.19
N PRO A 21 -9.95 13.64 -13.44
CA PRO A 21 -9.15 13.29 -14.60
C PRO A 21 -8.78 11.81 -14.52
N THR A 22 -8.93 11.15 -15.62
CA THR A 22 -8.79 9.72 -15.93
C THR A 22 -7.91 8.94 -14.96
N VAL A 23 -8.51 8.38 -13.91
CA VAL A 23 -7.85 7.41 -13.03
C VAL A 23 -8.01 6.04 -13.69
N TYR A 24 -6.91 5.45 -14.16
CA TYR A 24 -6.93 4.07 -14.66
C TYR A 24 -6.97 3.13 -13.46
N THR A 25 -8.14 2.57 -13.18
CA THR A 25 -8.30 1.48 -12.22
C THR A 25 -8.20 0.16 -12.97
N VAL A 26 -7.19 -0.62 -12.65
CA VAL A 26 -7.01 -1.96 -13.22
C VAL A 26 -7.17 -2.98 -12.10
N HIS A 27 -8.09 -3.92 -12.30
CA HIS A 27 -8.25 -5.08 -11.44
C HIS A 27 -7.29 -6.17 -11.91
N ILE A 28 -6.36 -6.55 -11.05
CA ILE A 28 -5.46 -7.68 -11.30
C ILE A 28 -5.97 -8.87 -10.52
N GLN A 29 -6.44 -9.87 -11.25
CA GLN A 29 -6.79 -11.17 -10.66
C GLN A 29 -5.53 -12.03 -10.56
N LEU A 30 -5.10 -12.27 -9.34
CA LEU A 30 -4.04 -13.23 -9.04
C LEU A 30 -4.69 -14.60 -8.85
N ASN A 31 -4.60 -15.43 -9.87
CA ASN A 31 -5.17 -16.78 -9.82
C ASN A 31 -4.26 -17.66 -8.95
N ARG A 32 -4.66 -17.91 -7.72
CA ARG A 32 -4.08 -18.94 -6.86
C ARG A 32 -5.01 -20.14 -6.91
N MET A 33 -4.48 -21.36 -7.01
CA MET A 33 -5.23 -22.61 -7.26
C MET A 33 -6.45 -22.90 -6.36
N LYS A 34 -6.80 -22.06 -5.41
CA LYS A 34 -8.03 -22.11 -4.57
C LYS A 34 -8.49 -20.72 -4.02
N GLY A 35 -8.19 -19.64 -4.66
CA GLY A 35 -8.69 -18.32 -4.24
C GLY A 35 -8.23 -17.22 -5.17
N GLU A 36 -9.15 -16.46 -5.70
CA GLU A 36 -8.85 -15.26 -6.47
C GLU A 36 -8.51 -14.13 -5.49
N ILE A 37 -7.26 -13.66 -5.53
CA ILE A 37 -6.88 -12.44 -4.83
C ILE A 37 -7.04 -11.31 -5.84
N LEU A 38 -7.97 -10.41 -5.58
CA LEU A 38 -8.17 -9.21 -6.37
C LEU A 38 -7.23 -8.12 -5.85
N LEU A 39 -6.22 -7.77 -6.65
CA LEU A 39 -5.35 -6.65 -6.37
C LEU A 39 -5.78 -5.46 -7.22
N MET A 40 -6.18 -4.36 -6.57
CA MET A 40 -6.49 -3.09 -7.24
C MET A 40 -5.29 -2.15 -7.14
N ILE A 41 -4.63 -1.91 -8.27
CA ILE A 41 -3.60 -0.86 -8.38
C ILE A 41 -4.22 0.33 -9.13
N LYS A 42 -4.24 1.49 -8.47
CA LYS A 42 -4.72 2.74 -9.03
C LYS A 42 -3.52 3.60 -9.43
N LEU A 43 -3.44 3.92 -10.71
CA LEU A 43 -2.40 4.80 -11.23
C LEU A 43 -2.99 6.16 -11.58
N SER A 44 -2.31 7.22 -11.17
CA SER A 44 -2.70 8.59 -11.48
C SER A 44 -1.56 9.30 -12.21
N ASN A 45 -1.86 9.83 -13.39
CA ASN A 45 -0.93 10.66 -14.15
C ASN A 45 -0.84 12.10 -13.61
N SER A 46 -1.77 12.49 -12.73
CA SER A 46 -1.77 13.79 -12.06
C SER A 46 -1.06 13.79 -10.70
N SER A 47 -0.55 12.65 -10.29
CA SER A 47 0.26 12.55 -9.08
C SER A 47 1.69 13.06 -9.34
N ASP A 48 2.27 13.75 -8.36
CA ASP A 48 3.69 14.17 -8.39
C ASP A 48 4.65 12.95 -8.30
N LYS A 49 4.13 11.76 -7.91
CA LYS A 49 4.93 10.55 -7.78
C LYS A 49 5.03 9.81 -9.11
N PRO A 50 6.24 9.38 -9.50
CA PRO A 50 6.45 8.51 -10.66
C PRO A 50 5.59 7.24 -10.60
N ILE A 51 5.20 6.71 -11.74
CA ILE A 51 4.33 5.52 -11.83
C ILE A 51 4.92 4.30 -11.09
N TYR A 52 6.24 4.08 -11.17
CA TYR A 52 6.86 2.96 -10.47
C TYR A 52 6.74 3.09 -8.95
N GLU A 53 6.84 4.30 -8.39
CA GLU A 53 6.66 4.54 -6.95
C GLU A 53 5.21 4.28 -6.51
N GLN A 54 4.23 4.72 -7.32
CA GLN A 54 2.82 4.46 -7.04
C GLN A 54 2.53 2.95 -6.96
N ILE A 55 3.16 2.15 -7.82
CA ILE A 55 3.04 0.68 -7.80
C ILE A 55 3.72 0.12 -6.56
N THR A 56 4.95 0.55 -6.27
CA THR A 56 5.74 0.08 -5.14
C THR A 56 5.01 0.33 -3.83
N GLU A 57 4.48 1.54 -3.61
CA GLU A 57 3.75 1.90 -2.40
C GLU A 57 2.47 1.08 -2.21
N GLN A 58 1.67 0.91 -3.28
CA GLN A 58 0.42 0.14 -3.19
C GLN A 58 0.67 -1.35 -2.93
N LEU A 59 1.72 -1.94 -3.52
CA LEU A 59 2.11 -3.31 -3.24
C LEU A 59 2.66 -3.47 -1.82
N LYS A 60 3.49 -2.55 -1.34
CA LYS A 60 3.94 -2.52 0.06
C LYS A 60 2.75 -2.47 1.01
N GLN A 61 1.81 -1.57 0.76
CA GLN A 61 0.62 -1.44 1.59
C GLN A 61 -0.22 -2.72 1.60
N ALA A 62 -0.42 -3.37 0.45
CA ALA A 62 -1.16 -4.63 0.36
C ALA A 62 -0.47 -5.77 1.15
N ILE A 63 0.86 -5.79 1.18
CA ILE A 63 1.64 -6.75 1.98
C ILE A 63 1.52 -6.43 3.47
N LEU A 64 1.68 -5.16 3.86
CA LEU A 64 1.62 -4.71 5.25
C LEU A 64 0.23 -4.93 5.86
N CYS A 65 -0.84 -4.66 5.10
CA CYS A 65 -2.22 -4.91 5.52
C CYS A 65 -2.62 -6.39 5.46
N GLY A 66 -1.72 -7.31 5.05
CA GLY A 66 -2.02 -8.73 4.97
C GLY A 66 -2.95 -9.13 3.80
N THR A 67 -3.26 -8.22 2.89
CA THR A 67 -4.01 -8.53 1.66
C THR A 67 -3.19 -9.45 0.77
N LEU A 68 -1.88 -9.25 0.72
CA LEU A 68 -0.91 -10.14 0.09
C LEU A 68 -0.12 -10.86 1.17
N LEU A 69 -0.43 -12.15 1.36
CA LEU A 69 0.21 -12.97 2.37
C LEU A 69 1.65 -13.37 1.96
N PRO A 70 2.55 -13.61 2.92
CA PRO A 70 3.87 -14.17 2.66
C PRO A 70 3.80 -15.43 1.79
N GLY A 71 4.70 -15.55 0.81
CA GLY A 71 4.73 -16.63 -0.17
C GLY A 71 3.69 -16.52 -1.29
N THR A 72 2.87 -15.49 -1.32
CA THR A 72 1.94 -15.25 -2.43
C THR A 72 2.72 -14.94 -3.71
N ALA A 73 2.42 -15.66 -4.79
CA ALA A 73 3.02 -15.40 -6.10
C ALA A 73 2.47 -14.09 -6.68
N LEU A 74 3.35 -13.22 -7.12
CA LEU A 74 3.01 -11.99 -7.82
C LEU A 74 2.91 -12.23 -9.34
N PRO A 75 2.17 -11.39 -10.08
CA PRO A 75 2.16 -11.41 -11.54
C PRO A 75 3.58 -11.25 -12.09
N SER A 76 3.87 -11.87 -13.23
CA SER A 76 5.16 -11.57 -13.88
C SER A 76 5.22 -10.10 -14.30
N ILE A 77 6.43 -9.54 -14.35
CA ILE A 77 6.66 -8.14 -14.75
C ILE A 77 5.97 -7.82 -16.09
N ARG A 78 5.97 -8.76 -17.05
CA ARG A 78 5.32 -8.57 -18.36
C ARG A 78 3.80 -8.58 -18.24
N VAL A 79 3.25 -9.45 -17.41
CA VAL A 79 1.80 -9.52 -17.17
C VAL A 79 1.33 -8.24 -16.50
N LEU A 80 1.99 -7.82 -15.42
CA LEU A 80 1.64 -6.60 -14.70
C LEU A 80 1.74 -5.35 -15.60
N ALA A 81 2.80 -5.24 -16.39
CA ALA A 81 2.98 -4.14 -17.35
C ALA A 81 1.84 -4.09 -18.38
N LYS A 82 1.43 -5.26 -18.91
CA LYS A 82 0.32 -5.36 -19.85
C LYS A 82 -1.01 -4.96 -19.23
N GLU A 83 -1.30 -5.46 -18.04
CA GLU A 83 -2.53 -5.18 -17.29
C GLU A 83 -2.67 -3.69 -16.95
N LEU A 84 -1.59 -3.08 -16.46
CA LEU A 84 -1.55 -1.66 -16.11
C LEU A 84 -1.35 -0.74 -17.32
N LYS A 85 -1.12 -1.29 -18.53
CA LYS A 85 -0.85 -0.54 -19.78
C LYS A 85 0.35 0.42 -19.63
N ILE A 86 1.39 -0.02 -18.97
CA ILE A 86 2.64 0.72 -18.74
C ILE A 86 3.85 -0.01 -19.35
N SER A 87 5.01 0.64 -19.30
CA SER A 87 6.24 0.02 -19.80
C SER A 87 6.71 -1.14 -18.90
N VAL A 88 7.29 -2.16 -19.51
CA VAL A 88 7.93 -3.28 -18.81
C VAL A 88 9.06 -2.77 -17.90
N MET A 89 9.76 -1.70 -18.31
CA MET A 89 10.85 -1.11 -17.53
C MET A 89 10.35 -0.43 -16.25
N THR A 90 9.21 0.25 -16.32
CA THR A 90 8.55 0.86 -15.14
C THR A 90 8.17 -0.21 -14.12
N THR A 91 7.56 -1.30 -14.58
CA THR A 91 7.20 -2.43 -13.72
C THR A 91 8.43 -3.13 -13.14
N LYS A 92 9.48 -3.32 -13.98
CA LYS A 92 10.74 -3.90 -13.52
C LYS A 92 11.37 -3.08 -12.39
N ARG A 93 11.35 -1.74 -12.52
CA ARG A 93 11.86 -0.84 -11.49
C ARG A 93 11.08 -1.00 -10.18
N ALA A 94 9.74 -0.98 -10.24
CA ALA A 94 8.92 -1.19 -9.05
C ALA A 94 9.22 -2.52 -8.35
N TYR A 95 9.39 -3.60 -9.11
CA TYR A 95 9.76 -4.92 -8.53
C TYR A 95 11.18 -4.92 -7.95
N SER A 96 12.13 -4.24 -8.61
CA SER A 96 13.48 -4.10 -8.08
C SER A 96 13.51 -3.33 -6.75
N ASP A 97 12.72 -2.25 -6.64
CA ASP A 97 12.61 -1.46 -5.42
C ASP A 97 11.95 -2.28 -4.29
N LEU A 98 10.89 -3.05 -4.60
CA LEU A 98 10.25 -3.96 -3.63
C LEU A 98 11.19 -5.08 -3.15
N GLU A 99 12.00 -5.62 -4.06
CA GLU A 99 12.98 -6.66 -3.74
C GLU A 99 14.14 -6.10 -2.89
N HIS A 100 14.64 -4.92 -3.26
CA HIS A 100 15.67 -4.20 -2.49
C HIS A 100 15.20 -3.93 -1.06
N ASP A 101 13.95 -3.51 -0.91
CA ASP A 101 13.34 -3.22 0.39
C ASP A 101 12.86 -4.48 1.13
N GLY A 102 13.05 -5.67 0.54
CA GLY A 102 12.78 -6.96 1.16
C GLY A 102 11.31 -7.36 1.26
N PHE A 103 10.41 -6.68 0.54
CA PHE A 103 8.99 -7.03 0.50
C PHE A 103 8.68 -8.22 -0.40
N ILE A 104 9.48 -8.43 -1.44
CA ILE A 104 9.35 -9.56 -2.36
C ILE A 104 10.69 -10.25 -2.55
N GLU A 105 10.64 -11.49 -3.04
CA GLU A 105 11.81 -12.26 -3.46
C GLU A 105 11.57 -12.82 -4.86
N THR A 106 12.60 -12.76 -5.71
CA THR A 106 12.53 -13.30 -7.07
C THR A 106 13.29 -14.62 -7.14
N VAL A 107 12.55 -15.68 -7.48
CA VAL A 107 13.14 -17.02 -7.66
C VAL A 107 13.31 -17.28 -9.15
N ALA A 108 14.54 -17.52 -9.58
CA ALA A 108 14.86 -17.78 -10.98
C ALA A 108 13.99 -18.92 -11.56
N GLY A 109 13.34 -18.65 -12.68
CA GLY A 109 12.47 -19.61 -13.36
C GLY A 109 11.08 -19.83 -12.71
N LYS A 110 10.83 -19.31 -11.51
CA LYS A 110 9.56 -19.48 -10.79
C LYS A 110 8.74 -18.19 -10.67
N GLY A 111 9.39 -17.03 -10.72
CA GLY A 111 8.73 -15.72 -10.61
C GLY A 111 9.05 -14.99 -9.32
N SER A 112 8.27 -13.93 -9.04
CA SER A 112 8.41 -13.12 -7.82
C SER A 112 7.30 -13.47 -6.83
N PHE A 113 7.65 -13.50 -5.56
CA PHE A 113 6.77 -13.90 -4.46
C PHE A 113 6.87 -12.87 -3.34
N VAL A 114 5.81 -12.69 -2.56
CA VAL A 114 5.88 -11.94 -1.31
C VAL A 114 6.86 -12.65 -0.39
N ALA A 115 7.86 -11.91 0.11
CA ALA A 115 8.91 -12.47 0.95
C ALA A 115 8.32 -13.10 2.22
N GLN A 116 8.84 -14.26 2.62
CA GLN A 116 8.42 -14.94 3.84
C GLN A 116 9.06 -14.34 5.10
N ARG A 117 9.66 -13.18 4.97
CA ARG A 117 10.46 -12.57 6.04
C ARG A 117 9.62 -12.05 7.20
N ASN A 118 10.11 -12.46 8.33
CA ASN A 118 10.14 -11.89 9.70
C ASN A 118 9.06 -10.83 10.00
N GLN A 119 8.15 -11.20 10.89
CA GLN A 119 7.19 -10.28 11.50
C GLN A 119 7.87 -9.01 12.04
N ASP A 120 9.13 -9.13 12.51
CA ASP A 120 9.90 -8.00 13.02
C ASP A 120 10.22 -6.97 11.94
N PHE A 121 10.57 -7.39 10.71
CA PHE A 121 10.82 -6.48 9.59
C PHE A 121 9.53 -5.75 9.16
N LEU A 122 8.42 -6.46 9.07
CA LEU A 122 7.12 -5.84 8.76
C LEU A 122 6.69 -4.87 9.84
N LYS A 123 6.91 -5.23 11.11
CA LYS A 123 6.66 -4.35 12.26
C LYS A 123 7.52 -3.09 12.22
N GLU A 124 8.82 -3.23 11.94
CA GLU A 124 9.72 -2.08 11.79
C GLU A 124 9.30 -1.15 10.65
N ALA A 125 8.91 -1.72 9.49
CA ALA A 125 8.41 -0.93 8.36
C ALA A 125 7.12 -0.17 8.70
N LEU A 126 6.21 -0.80 9.47
CA LEU A 126 4.99 -0.14 9.95
C LEU A 126 5.30 0.97 10.95
N VAL A 127 6.24 0.73 11.88
CA VAL A 127 6.66 1.76 12.85
C VAL A 127 7.23 2.98 12.13
N ARG A 128 8.07 2.80 11.11
CA ARG A 128 8.59 3.90 10.30
C ARG A 128 7.47 4.69 9.61
N GLN A 129 6.44 4.00 9.08
CA GLN A 129 5.29 4.70 8.50
C GLN A 129 4.54 5.53 9.55
N VAL A 130 4.35 5.00 10.75
CA VAL A 130 3.75 5.74 11.86
C VAL A 130 4.58 6.99 12.18
N GLU A 131 5.90 6.85 12.30
CA GLU A 131 6.81 7.98 12.54
C GLU A 131 6.67 9.07 11.45
N ASP A 132 6.66 8.69 10.17
CA ASP A 132 6.49 9.61 9.05
C ASP A 132 5.16 10.37 9.10
N HIS A 133 4.08 9.70 9.48
CA HIS A 133 2.77 10.34 9.64
C HIS A 133 2.73 11.28 10.84
N LEU A 134 3.36 10.89 11.95
CA LEU A 134 3.47 11.74 13.14
C LEU A 134 4.30 13.01 12.87
N ILE A 135 5.39 12.89 12.12
CA ILE A 135 6.20 14.05 11.69
C ILE A 135 5.36 15.01 10.86
N LYS A 136 4.58 14.49 9.90
CA LYS A 136 3.68 15.31 9.07
C LYS A 136 2.60 15.96 9.91
N ALA A 137 1.98 15.21 10.82
CA ALA A 137 0.94 15.72 11.72
C ALA A 137 1.48 16.84 12.63
N ALA A 138 2.67 16.65 13.20
CA ALA A 138 3.33 17.67 14.01
C ALA A 138 3.67 18.94 13.21
N GLY A 139 4.07 18.80 11.93
CA GLY A 139 4.27 19.91 11.02
C GLY A 139 2.99 20.71 10.75
N LEU A 140 1.89 20.02 10.49
CA LEU A 140 0.57 20.64 10.26
C LEU A 140 0.05 21.32 11.53
N ALA A 141 0.16 20.67 12.69
CA ALA A 141 -0.25 21.23 13.99
C ALA A 141 0.49 22.56 14.27
N ARG A 142 1.79 22.61 14.02
CA ARG A 142 2.59 23.83 14.15
C ARG A 142 2.11 24.94 13.22
N THR A 143 1.76 24.59 11.98
CA THR A 143 1.21 25.55 11.01
C THR A 143 -0.17 26.08 11.44
N ALA A 144 -0.98 25.22 12.07
CA ALA A 144 -2.29 25.58 12.63
C ALA A 144 -2.20 26.35 13.95
N GLY A 145 -1.01 26.55 14.51
CA GLY A 145 -0.82 27.22 15.80
C GLY A 145 -1.20 26.37 17.01
N MET A 146 -1.35 25.06 16.84
CA MET A 146 -1.64 24.15 17.95
C MET A 146 -0.43 24.00 18.88
N SER A 147 -0.68 23.95 20.17
CA SER A 147 0.33 23.58 21.17
C SER A 147 0.61 22.06 21.14
N HIS A 148 1.70 21.64 21.76
CA HIS A 148 2.03 20.23 21.89
C HIS A 148 0.97 19.46 22.69
N ASP A 149 0.43 20.09 23.73
CA ASP A 149 -0.59 19.48 24.60
C ASP A 149 -1.92 19.27 23.85
N GLU A 150 -2.34 20.24 23.05
CA GLU A 150 -3.53 20.11 22.18
C GLU A 150 -3.38 19.00 21.15
N LEU A 151 -2.19 18.83 20.56
CA LEU A 151 -1.93 17.74 19.61
C LEU A 151 -1.99 16.38 20.30
N LEU A 152 -1.41 16.26 21.50
CA LEU A 152 -1.45 15.02 22.28
C LEU A 152 -2.86 14.66 22.72
N GLU A 153 -3.64 15.64 23.13
CA GLU A 153 -5.06 15.47 23.50
C GLU A 153 -5.88 14.97 22.30
N LEU A 154 -5.69 15.59 21.12
CA LEU A 154 -6.34 15.15 19.89
C LEU A 154 -5.97 13.70 19.54
N MET A 155 -4.71 13.31 19.68
CA MET A 155 -4.27 11.92 19.44
C MET A 155 -4.94 10.95 20.41
N LYS A 156 -5.06 11.29 21.70
CA LYS A 156 -5.75 10.44 22.68
C LYS A 156 -7.21 10.22 22.30
N LEU A 157 -7.92 11.29 21.96
CA LEU A 157 -9.33 11.19 21.54
C LEU A 157 -9.51 10.30 20.30
N LEU A 158 -8.63 10.39 19.32
CA LEU A 158 -8.69 9.54 18.12
C LEU A 158 -8.45 8.06 18.44
N LEU A 159 -7.58 7.75 19.40
CA LEU A 159 -7.31 6.37 19.81
C LEU A 159 -8.47 5.77 20.63
N GLU A 160 -9.16 6.58 21.45
CA GLU A 160 -10.31 6.13 22.23
C GLU A 160 -11.56 5.84 21.37
N ASP A 161 -11.74 6.54 20.25
CA ASP A 161 -12.86 6.32 19.32
C ASP A 161 -12.72 5.04 18.49
N GLU A 162 -11.50 4.53 18.29
CA GLU A 162 -11.26 3.28 17.56
C GLU A 162 -11.53 2.01 18.41
N GLU A 163 -11.66 2.12 19.72
CA GLU A 163 -11.94 0.98 20.62
C GLU A 163 -13.47 0.71 20.82
N LYS A 164 -14.35 1.48 20.21
CA LYS A 164 -15.82 1.29 20.27
C LYS A 164 -16.37 0.56 19.05
#